data_da9521fb8f5932facd65b67ce98fa78b
#
_entry.id   da9521fb8f5932facd65b67ce98fa78b
#
_cell.length_a   1.000
_cell.length_b   1.000
_cell.length_c   1.000
_cell.angle_alpha   90.00
_cell.angle_beta   90.00
_cell.angle_gamma   90.00
#
_symmetry.space_group_name_H-M   'P 1'
#
loop_
_entity.id
_entity.type
_entity.pdbx_description
1 polymer ?
#
loop_
_entity_poly.entity_id
_entity_poly.type
_entity_poly.pdbx_seq_one_letter_code
_entity_poly.pdbx_strand_id
1 'polypeptide(L)'
;DSFAAHGHPASLTVTCGVSPGDNTNRLVGLNRIASEGLLDTIIAGHFANPPLIAEMVARNQVAGYALPLGVMIHLYDAIAAHLPVVLTPVGLGTFADPRMDGCRANERAFSQRREMVKVVELEGKEYLAYQTFPIQACIIRATYADESGNLTMKNEGLGDFAFDLAAAAHNSGGIVIAEVQKVVEFGAIHPKDVRIHAHMVDYVVVADESLYYQGYAAGYRPELCGNVRVPA
;
A
#
# COMPACT_ATOMS: atom_id res chain seq x y z
N ASP A 1 4.55 14.44 12.67
CA ASP A 1 5.06 15.26 13.72
C ASP A 1 6.18 14.65 14.57
N SER A 2 6.24 13.32 14.79
CA SER A 2 7.35 12.67 15.48
C SER A 2 8.69 12.91 14.76
N PHE A 3 8.72 12.78 13.42
CA PHE A 3 9.91 13.07 12.63
C PHE A 3 10.37 14.53 12.79
N ALA A 4 9.45 15.49 12.73
CA ALA A 4 9.79 16.90 12.90
C ALA A 4 10.32 17.21 14.31
N ALA A 5 9.84 16.51 15.33
CA ALA A 5 10.23 16.72 16.72
C ALA A 5 11.51 15.95 17.12
N HIS A 6 11.74 14.76 16.56
CA HIS A 6 12.73 13.81 17.06
C HIS A 6 13.65 13.23 15.98
N GLY A 7 13.41 13.54 14.68
CA GLY A 7 14.13 12.95 13.55
C GLY A 7 13.79 11.46 13.29
N HIS A 8 12.74 10.95 13.92
CA HIS A 8 12.31 9.54 13.78
C HIS A 8 10.81 9.41 13.58
N PRO A 9 10.36 8.38 12.77
CA PRO A 9 11.18 7.49 11.92
C PRO A 9 11.87 8.26 10.80
N ALA A 10 12.91 7.69 10.19
CA ALA A 10 13.67 8.31 9.10
C ALA A 10 13.96 7.30 7.98
N SER A 11 14.24 7.80 6.79
CA SER A 11 14.65 7.00 5.62
C SER A 11 13.70 5.85 5.30
N LEU A 12 12.39 6.11 5.38
CA LEU A 12 11.36 5.10 5.13
C LEU A 12 11.36 4.65 3.67
N THR A 13 11.24 3.34 3.46
CA THR A 13 10.76 2.77 2.20
C THR A 13 9.27 2.50 2.34
N VAL A 14 8.46 3.13 1.52
CA VAL A 14 7.00 2.96 1.52
C VAL A 14 6.57 2.20 0.29
N THR A 15 5.69 1.21 0.48
CA THR A 15 5.06 0.48 -0.62
C THR A 15 3.54 0.59 -0.54
N CYS A 16 2.89 0.76 -1.68
CA CYS A 16 1.44 0.80 -1.81
C CYS A 16 1.02 0.44 -3.23
N GLY A 17 -0.07 -0.27 -3.39
CA GLY A 17 -0.61 -0.58 -4.71
C GLY A 17 -1.05 0.69 -5.43
N VAL A 18 -2.03 1.38 -4.86
CA VAL A 18 -2.47 2.72 -5.28
C VAL A 18 -2.03 3.71 -4.21
N SER A 19 -1.28 4.73 -4.60
CA SER A 19 -0.78 5.74 -3.66
C SER A 19 -1.93 6.54 -3.04
N PRO A 20 -2.19 6.43 -1.73
CA PRO A 20 -3.25 7.20 -1.07
C PRO A 20 -3.00 8.71 -1.16
N GLY A 21 -4.01 9.44 -1.64
CA GLY A 21 -3.98 10.89 -1.79
C GLY A 21 -5.29 11.39 -2.39
N ASP A 22 -5.43 12.69 -2.57
CA ASP A 22 -6.65 13.32 -3.06
C ASP A 22 -6.44 14.22 -4.30
N ASN A 23 -5.32 14.06 -4.98
CA ASN A 23 -4.88 14.88 -6.11
C ASN A 23 -4.70 16.36 -5.77
N THR A 24 -4.54 16.71 -4.51
CA THR A 24 -4.23 18.06 -4.04
C THR A 24 -2.95 18.07 -3.22
N ASN A 25 -2.43 19.28 -2.94
CA ASN A 25 -1.26 19.46 -2.06
C ASN A 25 -1.63 19.46 -0.57
N ARG A 26 -2.85 19.10 -0.21
CA ARG A 26 -3.22 18.95 1.20
C ARG A 26 -2.44 17.81 1.83
N LEU A 27 -2.17 17.93 3.14
CA LEU A 27 -1.48 16.90 3.90
C LEU A 27 -2.44 15.74 4.26
N VAL A 28 -2.90 15.03 3.23
CA VAL A 28 -3.73 13.82 3.35
C VAL A 28 -3.04 12.65 2.65
N GLY A 29 -3.33 11.44 3.10
CA GLY A 29 -2.69 10.25 2.57
C GLY A 29 -1.17 10.34 2.66
N LEU A 30 -0.47 9.92 1.61
CA LEU A 30 1.00 9.93 1.57
C LEU A 30 1.61 11.35 1.54
N ASN A 31 0.86 12.39 1.17
CA ASN A 31 1.39 13.75 1.28
C ASN A 31 1.83 14.10 2.72
N ARG A 32 1.29 13.43 3.75
CA ARG A 32 1.67 13.64 5.15
C ARG A 32 3.12 13.23 5.47
N ILE A 33 3.67 12.35 4.68
CA ILE A 33 5.06 11.88 4.82
C ILE A 33 6.00 12.44 3.74
N ALA A 34 5.51 13.38 2.93
CA ALA A 34 6.31 14.06 1.91
C ALA A 34 7.31 15.02 2.56
N SER A 35 8.33 14.48 3.20
CA SER A 35 9.38 15.24 3.87
C SER A 35 10.72 14.61 3.60
N GLU A 36 11.71 15.45 3.26
CA GLU A 36 13.07 15.03 3.04
C GLU A 36 13.68 14.46 4.34
N GLY A 37 14.36 13.34 4.23
CA GLY A 37 14.90 12.61 5.38
C GLY A 37 13.89 11.64 6.03
N LEU A 38 12.58 11.89 5.95
CA LEU A 38 11.55 10.95 6.40
C LEU A 38 11.33 9.85 5.37
N LEU A 39 11.02 10.22 4.12
CA LEU A 39 10.82 9.30 3.01
C LEU A 39 12.12 9.20 2.19
N ASP A 40 12.60 8.01 1.94
CA ASP A 40 13.75 7.74 1.07
C ASP A 40 13.34 7.06 -0.24
N THR A 41 12.43 6.12 -0.17
CA THR A 41 12.02 5.31 -1.33
C THR A 41 10.51 5.09 -1.34
N ILE A 42 9.90 5.19 -2.53
CA ILE A 42 8.52 4.79 -2.76
C ILE A 42 8.43 3.73 -3.87
N ILE A 43 7.68 2.66 -3.60
CA ILE A 43 7.40 1.55 -4.52
C ILE A 43 5.88 1.48 -4.69
N ALA A 44 5.37 1.85 -5.86
CA ALA A 44 3.92 1.95 -6.06
C ALA A 44 3.51 1.65 -7.51
N GLY A 45 2.22 1.42 -7.72
CA GLY A 45 1.67 1.33 -9.08
C GLY A 45 1.69 2.67 -9.81
N HIS A 46 1.52 3.78 -9.09
CA HIS A 46 1.66 5.14 -9.59
C HIS A 46 1.80 6.15 -8.44
N PHE A 47 2.21 7.39 -8.76
CA PHE A 47 2.42 8.47 -7.78
C PHE A 47 1.45 9.65 -7.95
N ALA A 48 0.41 9.52 -8.76
CA ALA A 48 -0.42 10.67 -9.18
C ALA A 48 -1.26 11.26 -8.04
N ASN A 49 -1.81 10.43 -7.16
CA ASN A 49 -2.76 10.87 -6.14
C ASN A 49 -2.14 11.72 -5.01
N PRO A 50 -0.90 11.47 -4.53
CA PRO A 50 -0.18 12.36 -3.62
C PRO A 50 0.80 13.26 -4.40
N PRO A 51 0.39 14.47 -4.86
CA PRO A 51 1.24 15.31 -5.72
C PRO A 51 2.57 15.71 -5.10
N LEU A 52 2.63 15.88 -3.77
CA LEU A 52 3.89 16.21 -3.09
C LEU A 52 4.91 15.06 -3.21
N ILE A 53 4.46 13.81 -3.14
CA ILE A 53 5.33 12.64 -3.37
C ILE A 53 5.78 12.59 -4.84
N ALA A 54 4.85 12.83 -5.79
CA ALA A 54 5.19 12.87 -7.21
C ALA A 54 6.26 13.94 -7.50
N GLU A 55 6.15 15.11 -6.88
CA GLU A 55 7.14 16.19 -6.99
C GLU A 55 8.51 15.79 -6.41
N MET A 56 8.55 15.14 -5.23
CA MET A 56 9.79 14.64 -4.64
C MET A 56 10.48 13.60 -5.54
N VAL A 57 9.71 12.70 -6.17
CA VAL A 57 10.25 11.75 -7.16
C VAL A 57 10.80 12.48 -8.38
N ALA A 58 10.05 13.45 -8.94
CA ALA A 58 10.47 14.23 -10.11
C ALA A 58 11.74 15.06 -9.85
N ARG A 59 11.94 15.52 -8.61
CA ARG A 59 13.12 16.28 -8.19
C ARG A 59 14.30 15.40 -7.71
N ASN A 60 14.21 14.09 -7.83
CA ASN A 60 15.21 13.14 -7.33
C ASN A 60 15.47 13.22 -5.81
N GLN A 61 14.53 13.73 -5.03
CA GLN A 61 14.63 13.79 -3.57
C GLN A 61 14.33 12.43 -2.93
N VAL A 62 13.51 11.62 -3.59
CA VAL A 62 13.09 10.27 -3.18
C VAL A 62 13.26 9.33 -4.36
N ALA A 63 13.74 8.11 -4.12
CA ALA A 63 13.80 7.09 -5.15
C ALA A 63 12.39 6.55 -5.46
N GLY A 64 11.97 6.65 -6.72
CA GLY A 64 10.67 6.17 -7.20
C GLY A 64 10.80 4.86 -7.98
N TYR A 65 9.98 3.87 -7.60
CA TYR A 65 9.82 2.63 -8.36
C TYR A 65 8.34 2.45 -8.72
N ALA A 66 8.06 2.44 -10.04
CA ALA A 66 6.72 2.22 -10.56
C ALA A 66 6.60 0.77 -11.06
N LEU A 67 5.70 0.00 -10.46
CA LEU A 67 5.43 -1.37 -10.87
C LEU A 67 4.03 -1.47 -11.49
N PRO A 68 3.78 -2.39 -12.42
CA PRO A 68 2.43 -2.62 -12.91
C PRO A 68 1.48 -2.93 -11.75
N LEU A 69 0.32 -2.26 -11.69
CA LEU A 69 -0.59 -2.35 -10.55
C LEU A 69 -1.02 -3.79 -10.23
N GLY A 70 -1.33 -4.58 -11.26
CA GLY A 70 -1.68 -6.00 -11.07
C GLY A 70 -0.52 -6.83 -10.48
N VAL A 71 0.73 -6.47 -10.81
CA VAL A 71 1.91 -7.11 -10.21
C VAL A 71 2.03 -6.77 -8.73
N MET A 72 1.69 -5.54 -8.32
CA MET A 72 1.73 -5.15 -6.91
C MET A 72 0.83 -6.02 -6.03
N ILE A 73 -0.36 -6.37 -6.51
CA ILE A 73 -1.29 -7.27 -5.80
C ILE A 73 -0.63 -8.64 -5.59
N HIS A 74 -0.19 -9.26 -6.70
CA HIS A 74 0.47 -10.56 -6.63
C HIS A 74 1.78 -10.53 -5.84
N LEU A 75 2.42 -9.37 -5.76
CA LEU A 75 3.65 -9.21 -4.97
C LEU A 75 3.36 -9.32 -3.48
N TYR A 76 2.27 -8.72 -2.99
CA TYR A 76 1.86 -8.85 -1.58
C TYR A 76 1.47 -10.30 -1.24
N ASP A 77 0.73 -10.98 -2.13
CA ASP A 77 0.44 -12.41 -1.98
C ASP A 77 1.71 -13.25 -1.92
N ALA A 78 2.66 -12.99 -2.81
CA ALA A 78 3.93 -13.69 -2.85
C ALA A 78 4.76 -13.46 -1.57
N ILE A 79 4.77 -12.22 -1.04
CA ILE A 79 5.42 -11.89 0.24
C ILE A 79 4.75 -12.67 1.37
N ALA A 80 3.42 -12.67 1.44
CA ALA A 80 2.66 -13.41 2.44
C ALA A 80 2.92 -14.92 2.38
N ALA A 81 3.12 -15.45 1.17
CA ALA A 81 3.43 -16.88 0.94
C ALA A 81 4.92 -17.22 1.05
N HIS A 82 5.80 -16.28 1.42
CA HIS A 82 7.25 -16.43 1.41
C HIS A 82 7.85 -16.86 0.07
N LEU A 83 7.19 -16.52 -1.03
CA LEU A 83 7.73 -16.76 -2.37
C LEU A 83 8.82 -15.72 -2.69
N PRO A 84 9.89 -16.13 -3.36
CA PRO A 84 11.01 -15.20 -3.64
C PRO A 84 10.69 -14.20 -4.76
N VAL A 85 9.75 -14.52 -5.64
CA VAL A 85 9.41 -13.72 -6.82
C VAL A 85 7.96 -13.91 -7.25
N VAL A 86 7.44 -12.91 -7.97
CA VAL A 86 6.26 -13.06 -8.84
C VAL A 86 6.74 -13.24 -10.27
N LEU A 87 6.41 -14.36 -10.90
CA LEU A 87 6.79 -14.68 -12.27
C LEU A 87 5.60 -14.40 -13.21
N THR A 88 5.78 -13.49 -14.17
CA THR A 88 4.71 -13.08 -15.08
C THR A 88 5.28 -12.47 -16.37
N PRO A 89 4.60 -12.58 -17.53
CA PRO A 89 5.00 -11.87 -18.74
C PRO A 89 4.60 -10.38 -18.72
N VAL A 90 3.83 -9.94 -17.70
CA VAL A 90 3.35 -8.56 -17.59
C VAL A 90 4.54 -7.62 -17.39
N GLY A 91 4.66 -6.64 -18.28
CA GLY A 91 5.73 -5.64 -18.24
C GLY A 91 6.88 -5.88 -19.22
N LEU A 92 6.95 -7.04 -19.90
CA LEU A 92 7.95 -7.27 -20.95
C LEU A 92 7.90 -6.19 -22.04
N GLY A 93 9.07 -5.62 -22.39
CA GLY A 93 9.20 -4.55 -23.38
C GLY A 93 8.63 -3.19 -22.95
N THR A 94 8.28 -3.01 -21.67
CA THR A 94 7.82 -1.74 -21.11
C THR A 94 8.84 -1.15 -20.12
N PHE A 95 8.51 -0.03 -19.46
CA PHE A 95 9.32 0.57 -18.39
C PHE A 95 9.66 -0.42 -17.24
N ALA A 96 8.86 -1.48 -17.08
CA ALA A 96 9.10 -2.50 -16.05
C ALA A 96 10.18 -3.51 -16.46
N ASP A 97 10.44 -3.66 -17.75
CA ASP A 97 11.49 -4.56 -18.24
C ASP A 97 12.88 -4.06 -17.81
N PRO A 98 13.74 -4.88 -17.18
CA PRO A 98 15.07 -4.45 -16.75
C PRO A 98 16.00 -4.06 -17.90
N ARG A 99 15.69 -4.46 -19.13
CA ARG A 99 16.39 -4.01 -20.37
C ARG A 99 16.04 -2.57 -20.76
N MET A 100 14.97 -2.03 -20.17
CA MET A 100 14.54 -0.62 -20.26
C MET A 100 14.88 0.08 -18.94
N ASP A 101 13.88 0.39 -18.12
CA ASP A 101 14.07 1.11 -16.86
C ASP A 101 14.06 0.20 -15.62
N GLY A 102 13.55 -1.03 -15.73
CA GLY A 102 13.45 -1.98 -14.62
C GLY A 102 12.65 -1.43 -13.43
N CYS A 103 11.51 -0.81 -13.72
CA CYS A 103 10.63 -0.15 -12.77
C CYS A 103 11.16 1.15 -12.16
N ARG A 104 12.37 1.63 -12.49
CA ARG A 104 12.96 2.84 -11.93
C ARG A 104 12.35 4.08 -12.59
N ALA A 105 11.81 4.99 -11.79
CA ALA A 105 11.11 6.18 -12.27
C ALA A 105 11.97 7.45 -12.31
N ASN A 106 13.17 7.42 -11.70
CA ASN A 106 14.05 8.59 -11.62
C ASN A 106 15.53 8.21 -11.40
N GLU A 107 16.43 9.18 -11.55
CA GLU A 107 17.89 8.98 -11.41
C GLU A 107 18.29 8.47 -10.03
N ARG A 108 17.60 8.91 -8.97
CA ARG A 108 17.86 8.42 -7.61
C ARG A 108 17.61 6.92 -7.49
N ALA A 109 16.55 6.41 -8.12
CA ALA A 109 16.25 4.97 -8.15
C ALA A 109 17.33 4.19 -8.93
N PHE A 110 17.85 4.74 -10.03
CA PHE A 110 18.98 4.14 -10.73
C PHE A 110 20.25 4.12 -9.86
N SER A 111 20.49 5.17 -9.08
CA SER A 111 21.66 5.27 -8.20
C SER A 111 21.64 4.27 -7.05
N GLN A 112 20.47 3.91 -6.53
CA GLN A 112 20.31 2.91 -5.47
C GLN A 112 20.69 1.49 -5.89
N ARG A 113 20.75 1.21 -7.20
CA ARG A 113 21.05 -0.12 -7.78
C ARG A 113 20.16 -1.24 -7.25
N ARG A 114 18.98 -0.92 -6.71
CA ARG A 114 18.00 -1.91 -6.26
C ARG A 114 17.39 -2.59 -7.48
N GLU A 115 17.52 -3.90 -7.55
CA GLU A 115 16.88 -4.70 -8.59
C GLU A 115 15.46 -5.10 -8.13
N MET A 116 14.45 -4.52 -8.77
CA MET A 116 13.05 -4.87 -8.51
C MET A 116 12.58 -6.04 -9.37
N VAL A 117 13.24 -6.28 -10.50
CA VAL A 117 12.79 -7.23 -11.52
C VAL A 117 13.96 -7.79 -12.32
N LYS A 118 13.86 -9.05 -12.73
CA LYS A 118 14.82 -9.74 -13.63
C LYS A 118 14.09 -10.41 -14.78
N VAL A 119 14.75 -10.55 -15.93
CA VAL A 119 14.27 -11.44 -17.00
C VAL A 119 14.67 -12.87 -16.65
N VAL A 120 13.74 -13.79 -16.80
CA VAL A 120 13.95 -15.22 -16.61
C VAL A 120 13.37 -15.96 -17.82
N GLU A 121 14.11 -16.91 -18.36
CA GLU A 121 13.60 -17.82 -19.37
C GLU A 121 13.12 -19.11 -18.72
N LEU A 122 11.90 -19.53 -19.04
CA LEU A 122 11.31 -20.77 -18.60
C LEU A 122 10.63 -21.45 -19.80
N GLU A 123 11.02 -22.67 -20.09
CA GLU A 123 10.50 -23.46 -21.24
C GLU A 123 10.53 -22.69 -22.58
N GLY A 124 11.62 -21.96 -22.83
CA GLY A 124 11.80 -21.18 -24.06
C GLY A 124 10.96 -19.92 -24.17
N LYS A 125 10.36 -19.44 -23.06
CA LYS A 125 9.61 -18.20 -22.99
C LYS A 125 10.21 -17.26 -21.96
N GLU A 126 10.24 -15.96 -22.29
CA GLU A 126 10.68 -14.94 -21.36
C GLU A 126 9.56 -14.55 -20.39
N TYR A 127 9.95 -14.32 -19.15
CA TYR A 127 9.13 -13.80 -18.07
C TYR A 127 9.88 -12.72 -17.28
N LEU A 128 9.14 -11.86 -16.61
CA LEU A 128 9.68 -10.99 -15.59
C LEU A 128 9.49 -11.63 -14.20
N ALA A 129 10.57 -11.71 -13.42
CA ALA A 129 10.59 -12.17 -12.05
C ALA A 129 10.71 -10.95 -11.14
N TYR A 130 9.58 -10.47 -10.60
CA TYR A 130 9.55 -9.35 -9.66
C TYR A 130 9.94 -9.83 -8.27
N GLN A 131 10.95 -9.19 -7.68
CA GLN A 131 11.54 -9.58 -6.40
C GLN A 131 10.63 -9.22 -5.23
N THR A 132 10.42 -10.15 -4.32
CA THR A 132 9.73 -9.87 -3.04
C THR A 132 10.67 -9.19 -2.05
N PHE A 133 10.10 -8.58 -1.02
CA PHE A 133 10.83 -7.92 0.07
C PHE A 133 10.01 -7.98 1.36
N PRO A 134 10.62 -8.01 2.55
CA PRO A 134 9.89 -8.05 3.80
C PRO A 134 9.20 -6.72 4.08
N ILE A 135 8.04 -6.77 4.73
CA ILE A 135 7.28 -5.60 5.19
C ILE A 135 7.33 -5.54 6.71
N GLN A 136 7.96 -4.51 7.27
CA GLN A 136 8.14 -4.34 8.71
C GLN A 136 6.93 -3.72 9.41
N ALA A 137 6.14 -2.92 8.69
CA ALA A 137 4.93 -2.33 9.23
C ALA A 137 3.90 -2.14 8.11
N CYS A 138 2.65 -2.43 8.42
CA CYS A 138 1.51 -2.19 7.54
C CYS A 138 0.51 -1.29 8.27
N ILE A 139 0.02 -0.27 7.57
CA ILE A 139 -1.09 0.56 8.02
C ILE A 139 -2.23 0.32 7.07
N ILE A 140 -3.32 -0.22 7.59
CA ILE A 140 -4.54 -0.48 6.84
C ILE A 140 -5.71 0.29 7.43
N ARG A 141 -6.72 0.49 6.60
CA ARG A 141 -7.98 1.07 7.03
C ARG A 141 -9.07 0.01 7.00
N ALA A 142 -9.92 0.03 8.01
CA ALA A 142 -11.07 -0.83 8.12
C ALA A 142 -12.26 -0.05 8.70
N THR A 143 -13.47 -0.56 8.54
CA THR A 143 -14.66 0.13 9.04
C THR A 143 -14.80 -0.04 10.54
N TYR A 144 -14.91 -1.27 11.00
CA TYR A 144 -15.03 -1.61 12.42
C TYR A 144 -14.02 -2.66 12.79
N ALA A 145 -13.53 -2.59 14.03
CA ALA A 145 -12.90 -3.70 14.73
C ALA A 145 -13.83 -4.21 15.81
N ASP A 146 -13.86 -5.51 16.10
CA ASP A 146 -14.40 -5.99 17.36
C ASP A 146 -13.33 -5.93 18.46
N GLU A 147 -13.72 -6.18 19.71
CA GLU A 147 -12.80 -6.18 20.86
C GLU A 147 -11.67 -7.22 20.76
N SER A 148 -11.79 -8.20 19.88
CA SER A 148 -10.72 -9.18 19.58
C SER A 148 -9.77 -8.70 18.50
N GLY A 149 -10.13 -7.65 17.73
CA GLY A 149 -9.34 -7.15 16.60
C GLY A 149 -9.75 -7.70 15.23
N ASN A 150 -10.89 -8.41 15.11
CA ASN A 150 -11.44 -8.78 13.82
C ASN A 150 -11.96 -7.54 13.08
N LEU A 151 -11.62 -7.40 11.80
CA LEU A 151 -11.92 -6.20 11.02
C LEU A 151 -12.97 -6.43 9.94
N THR A 152 -13.83 -5.44 9.73
CA THR A 152 -14.79 -5.39 8.61
C THR A 152 -14.50 -4.22 7.67
N MET A 153 -14.90 -4.35 6.39
CA MET A 153 -14.73 -3.36 5.34
C MET A 153 -16.09 -2.81 4.83
N LYS A 154 -17.13 -2.77 5.67
CA LYS A 154 -18.49 -2.41 5.27
C LYS A 154 -18.64 -1.04 4.62
N ASN A 155 -17.86 -0.07 5.11
CA ASN A 155 -17.92 1.31 4.64
C ASN A 155 -16.70 1.68 3.78
N GLU A 156 -15.84 0.73 3.45
CA GLU A 156 -14.71 0.95 2.56
C GLU A 156 -15.12 0.70 1.11
N GLY A 157 -14.89 1.68 0.25
CA GLY A 157 -15.20 1.56 -1.18
C GLY A 157 -14.26 0.60 -1.91
N LEU A 158 -13.03 0.45 -1.42
CA LEU A 158 -12.01 -0.47 -1.91
C LEU A 158 -11.36 -1.16 -0.71
N GLY A 159 -11.46 -2.46 -0.66
CA GLY A 159 -10.79 -3.28 0.36
C GLY A 159 -9.67 -4.17 -0.18
N ASP A 160 -9.34 -4.01 -1.45
CA ASP A 160 -8.62 -5.00 -2.24
C ASP A 160 -7.21 -5.33 -1.77
N PHE A 161 -6.49 -4.38 -1.21
CA PHE A 161 -5.10 -4.60 -0.78
C PHE A 161 -4.95 -4.83 0.73
N ALA A 162 -5.97 -4.56 1.52
CA ALA A 162 -5.83 -4.52 2.97
C ALA A 162 -5.52 -5.89 3.56
N PHE A 163 -6.18 -6.94 3.06
CA PHE A 163 -5.90 -8.32 3.49
C PHE A 163 -4.49 -8.76 3.11
N ASP A 164 -4.11 -8.56 1.83
CA ASP A 164 -2.83 -9.02 1.30
C ASP A 164 -1.66 -8.29 1.95
N LEU A 165 -1.81 -6.98 2.20
CA LEU A 165 -0.83 -6.18 2.92
C LEU A 165 -0.70 -6.60 4.39
N ALA A 166 -1.82 -6.87 5.08
CA ALA A 166 -1.81 -7.34 6.46
C ALA A 166 -1.12 -8.71 6.55
N ALA A 167 -1.47 -9.65 5.67
CA ALA A 167 -0.86 -10.97 5.60
C ALA A 167 0.63 -10.89 5.27
N ALA A 168 1.02 -10.03 4.32
CA ALA A 168 2.41 -9.83 3.94
C ALA A 168 3.24 -9.27 5.11
N ALA A 169 2.73 -8.28 5.84
CA ALA A 169 3.41 -7.72 6.99
C ALA A 169 3.51 -8.74 8.14
N HIS A 170 2.38 -9.37 8.50
CA HIS A 170 2.33 -10.38 9.55
C HIS A 170 3.33 -11.52 9.29
N ASN A 171 3.30 -12.10 8.08
CA ASN A 171 4.17 -13.21 7.73
C ASN A 171 5.64 -12.80 7.54
N SER A 172 5.91 -11.52 7.33
CA SER A 172 7.28 -10.96 7.36
C SER A 172 7.82 -10.76 8.79
N GLY A 173 7.02 -11.02 9.83
CA GLY A 173 7.36 -10.70 11.22
C GLY A 173 7.25 -9.21 11.54
N GLY A 174 6.54 -8.46 10.73
CA GLY A 174 6.24 -7.05 10.92
C GLY A 174 4.97 -6.83 11.77
N ILE A 175 4.58 -5.57 11.92
CA ILE A 175 3.39 -5.16 12.66
C ILE A 175 2.28 -4.69 11.73
N VAL A 176 1.02 -4.95 12.11
CA VAL A 176 -0.18 -4.51 11.41
C VAL A 176 -0.97 -3.55 12.29
N ILE A 177 -1.14 -2.34 11.81
CA ILE A 177 -1.89 -1.27 12.46
C ILE A 177 -3.16 -1.02 11.65
N ALA A 178 -4.32 -1.18 12.28
CA ALA A 178 -5.62 -0.94 11.66
C ALA A 178 -6.23 0.38 12.17
N GLU A 179 -6.46 1.33 11.27
CA GLU A 179 -7.29 2.51 11.53
C GLU A 179 -8.75 2.14 11.31
N VAL A 180 -9.61 2.37 12.30
CA VAL A 180 -11.04 2.04 12.23
C VAL A 180 -11.92 3.22 12.66
N GLN A 181 -13.18 3.22 12.19
CA GLN A 181 -14.16 4.21 12.65
C GLN A 181 -14.58 3.97 14.11
N LYS A 182 -14.68 2.69 14.50
CA LYS A 182 -15.19 2.31 15.81
C LYS A 182 -14.76 0.90 16.19
N VAL A 183 -14.55 0.68 17.48
CA VAL A 183 -14.47 -0.65 18.07
C VAL A 183 -15.89 -1.04 18.53
N VAL A 184 -16.33 -2.24 18.19
CA VAL A 184 -17.63 -2.81 18.55
C VAL A 184 -17.46 -4.01 19.49
N GLU A 185 -18.51 -4.39 20.19
CA GLU A 185 -18.51 -5.52 21.13
C GLU A 185 -18.08 -6.83 20.43
N PHE A 186 -17.46 -7.71 21.21
CA PHE A 186 -17.12 -9.07 20.74
C PHE A 186 -18.38 -9.79 20.23
N GLY A 187 -18.25 -10.39 19.04
CA GLY A 187 -19.35 -11.09 18.40
C GLY A 187 -20.39 -10.22 17.67
N ALA A 188 -20.23 -8.89 17.69
CA ALA A 188 -21.09 -7.98 16.91
C ALA A 188 -20.81 -8.04 15.41
N ILE A 189 -19.61 -8.49 15.01
CA ILE A 189 -19.27 -8.72 13.60
C ILE A 189 -19.65 -10.15 13.23
N HIS A 190 -20.55 -10.30 12.23
CA HIS A 190 -20.86 -11.63 11.72
C HIS A 190 -19.58 -12.27 11.13
N PRO A 191 -19.27 -13.56 11.41
CA PRO A 191 -18.03 -14.19 10.97
C PRO A 191 -17.75 -14.11 9.46
N LYS A 192 -18.81 -14.10 8.62
CA LYS A 192 -18.67 -13.94 7.16
C LYS A 192 -18.33 -12.50 6.73
N ASP A 193 -18.52 -11.51 7.60
CA ASP A 193 -18.21 -10.11 7.37
C ASP A 193 -16.79 -9.76 7.84
N VAL A 194 -16.11 -10.68 8.53
CA VAL A 194 -14.69 -10.51 8.89
C VAL A 194 -13.84 -10.60 7.63
N ARG A 195 -13.15 -9.52 7.32
CA ARG A 195 -12.27 -9.44 6.15
C ARG A 195 -10.81 -9.65 6.53
N ILE A 196 -10.42 -9.22 7.72
CA ILE A 196 -9.07 -9.45 8.28
C ILE A 196 -9.26 -9.98 9.69
N HIS A 197 -8.68 -11.15 9.95
CA HIS A 197 -8.82 -11.83 11.22
C HIS A 197 -7.89 -11.23 12.28
N ALA A 198 -8.35 -11.21 13.52
CA ALA A 198 -7.66 -10.64 14.68
C ALA A 198 -6.20 -11.10 14.84
N HIS A 199 -5.87 -12.35 14.49
CA HIS A 199 -4.50 -12.86 14.64
C HIS A 199 -3.45 -12.15 13.76
N MET A 200 -3.90 -11.42 12.73
CA MET A 200 -3.00 -10.62 11.86
C MET A 200 -2.88 -9.16 12.32
N VAL A 201 -3.64 -8.72 13.33
CA VAL A 201 -3.73 -7.31 13.72
C VAL A 201 -3.06 -7.10 15.07
N ASP A 202 -2.04 -6.26 15.11
CA ASP A 202 -1.30 -5.96 16.35
C ASP A 202 -1.88 -4.74 17.08
N TYR A 203 -2.34 -3.74 16.33
CA TYR A 203 -2.87 -2.49 16.90
C TYR A 203 -4.13 -2.04 16.17
N VAL A 204 -5.10 -1.58 16.95
CA VAL A 204 -6.31 -0.92 16.45
C VAL A 204 -6.31 0.52 16.93
N VAL A 205 -6.48 1.46 16.00
CA VAL A 205 -6.57 2.90 16.26
C VAL A 205 -7.92 3.40 15.81
N VAL A 206 -8.68 4.02 16.71
CA VAL A 206 -9.93 4.68 16.34
C VAL A 206 -9.60 6.01 15.71
N ALA A 207 -10.03 6.20 14.47
CA ALA A 207 -9.77 7.42 13.71
C ALA A 207 -10.60 8.60 14.26
N ASP A 208 -10.01 9.80 14.18
CA ASP A 208 -10.77 11.03 14.29
C ASP A 208 -11.70 11.13 13.07
N GLU A 209 -13.01 11.31 13.31
CA GLU A 209 -14.02 11.36 12.24
C GLU A 209 -13.71 12.43 11.19
N SER A 210 -13.12 13.55 11.60
CA SER A 210 -12.71 14.64 10.71
C SER A 210 -11.57 14.26 9.76
N LEU A 211 -10.81 13.21 10.08
CA LEU A 211 -9.68 12.72 9.30
C LEU A 211 -10.00 11.42 8.54
N TYR A 212 -11.20 10.87 8.77
CA TYR A 212 -11.62 9.63 8.13
C TYR A 212 -12.21 9.89 6.74
N TYR A 213 -11.34 10.03 5.75
CA TYR A 213 -11.73 10.24 4.36
C TYR A 213 -11.88 8.91 3.62
N GLN A 214 -13.01 8.72 2.94
CA GLN A 214 -13.23 7.61 2.05
C GLN A 214 -13.13 8.08 0.59
N GLY A 215 -12.09 7.71 -0.12
CA GLY A 215 -11.94 8.06 -1.52
C GLY A 215 -11.52 9.52 -1.75
N TYR A 216 -11.44 9.90 -3.01
CA TYR A 216 -10.91 11.17 -3.49
C TYR A 216 -11.55 12.40 -2.82
N ALA A 217 -10.88 12.97 -1.83
CA ALA A 217 -11.25 14.26 -1.20
C ALA A 217 -12.69 14.39 -0.72
N ALA A 218 -13.53 13.39 -0.90
CA ALA A 218 -14.91 13.36 -0.44
C ALA A 218 -14.99 12.58 0.87
N GLY A 219 -15.81 13.03 1.78
CA GLY A 219 -16.20 12.25 2.95
C GLY A 219 -16.87 10.94 2.56
N TYR A 220 -17.50 10.30 3.51
CA TYR A 220 -18.20 9.03 3.30
C TYR A 220 -19.23 9.09 2.16
N ARG A 221 -19.10 8.14 1.23
CA ARG A 221 -19.96 7.98 0.06
C ARG A 221 -20.60 6.58 0.11
N PRO A 222 -21.79 6.43 0.69
CA PRO A 222 -22.43 5.12 0.88
C PRO A 222 -22.69 4.36 -0.43
N GLU A 223 -22.86 5.09 -1.52
CA GLU A 223 -23.00 4.52 -2.85
C GLU A 223 -21.73 3.79 -3.34
N LEU A 224 -20.54 4.19 -2.91
CA LEU A 224 -19.28 3.53 -3.28
C LEU A 224 -19.04 2.25 -2.49
N CYS A 225 -19.73 2.08 -1.37
CA CYS A 225 -19.62 0.91 -0.49
C CYS A 225 -20.76 -0.09 -0.69
N GLY A 226 -21.68 0.17 -1.63
CA GLY A 226 -22.87 -0.66 -1.84
C GLY A 226 -23.93 -0.52 -0.73
N ASN A 227 -23.78 0.45 0.18
CA ASN A 227 -24.74 0.67 1.28
C ASN A 227 -26.00 1.44 0.83
N VAL A 228 -25.96 2.02 -0.35
CA VAL A 228 -27.08 2.69 -1.01
C VAL A 228 -27.15 2.22 -2.46
N ARG A 229 -28.34 1.87 -2.93
CA ARG A 229 -28.54 1.51 -4.34
C ARG A 229 -28.52 2.76 -5.20
N VAL A 230 -27.62 2.81 -6.17
CA VAL A 230 -27.60 3.87 -7.18
C VAL A 230 -28.66 3.53 -8.23
N PRO A 231 -29.58 4.45 -8.57
CA PRO A 231 -30.50 4.25 -9.70
C PRO A 231 -29.70 4.10 -11.01
N ALA A 232 -30.20 3.22 -11.88
CA ALA A 232 -29.60 3.02 -13.20
C ALA A 232 -29.82 4.25 -14.09
#